data_bf5509fdd49f629184a61e1d0b1dcec5
#
_entry.id   bf5509fdd49f629184a61e1d0b1dcec5
#
_cell.length_a   1.000
_cell.length_b   1.000
_cell.length_c   1.000
_cell.angle_alpha   90.00
_cell.angle_beta   90.00
_cell.angle_gamma   90.00
#
_symmetry.space_group_name_H-M   'P 1'
#
loop_
_entity.id
_entity.type
_entity.pdbx_description
1 polymer ?
#
loop_
_entity_poly.entity_id
_entity_poly.type
_entity_poly.pdbx_seq_one_letter_code
_entity_poly.pdbx_strand_id
1 'polypeptide(L)'
;MVLISACAVISSAHAMDRWSALSMIESGNNDRAIGSLGEVSRYQIRPYLWPGGNPRNADDALDAAQMIMNPRLTRFEQTHNRRPTDFEFYVLWNAPQEVNHPCRAVAKRAERFANLVQRPSVSFASR
;
A
#
# COMPACT_ATOMS: atom_id res chain seq x y z
N MET A 1 43.16 -27.59 -12.46
CA MET A 1 42.71 -26.41 -11.73
C MET A 1 41.36 -25.97 -12.30
N VAL A 2 40.27 -26.37 -11.65
CA VAL A 2 38.91 -26.12 -12.14
C VAL A 2 38.38 -24.88 -11.43
N LEU A 3 38.20 -23.82 -12.20
CA LEU A 3 37.54 -22.59 -11.71
C LEU A 3 36.04 -22.83 -11.67
N ILE A 4 35.48 -23.02 -10.47
CA ILE A 4 34.02 -23.02 -10.24
C ILE A 4 33.60 -21.56 -10.17
N SER A 5 33.01 -21.07 -11.26
CA SER A 5 32.35 -19.77 -11.27
C SER A 5 31.04 -19.87 -10.47
N ALA A 6 31.03 -19.33 -9.27
CA ALA A 6 29.83 -19.20 -8.48
C ALA A 6 28.97 -18.08 -9.08
N CYS A 7 27.93 -18.48 -9.80
CA CYS A 7 26.92 -17.55 -10.26
C CYS A 7 26.08 -17.12 -9.04
N ALA A 8 26.34 -15.92 -8.52
CA ALA A 8 25.52 -15.33 -7.50
C ALA A 8 24.17 -14.96 -8.11
N VAL A 9 23.13 -15.72 -7.75
CA VAL A 9 21.74 -15.35 -8.07
C VAL A 9 21.39 -14.14 -7.21
N ILE A 10 21.47 -12.96 -7.81
CA ILE A 10 20.97 -11.74 -7.18
C ILE A 10 19.46 -11.82 -7.25
N SER A 11 18.84 -12.28 -6.15
CA SER A 11 17.38 -12.14 -5.96
C SER A 11 17.09 -10.66 -5.75
N SER A 12 16.71 -9.97 -6.81
CA SER A 12 16.17 -8.62 -6.67
C SER A 12 14.83 -8.73 -5.94
N ALA A 13 14.82 -8.33 -4.68
CA ALA A 13 13.56 -8.11 -3.97
C ALA A 13 12.84 -6.96 -4.68
N HIS A 14 11.88 -7.29 -5.53
CA HIS A 14 11.06 -6.28 -6.19
C HIS A 14 10.31 -5.46 -5.14
N ALA A 15 10.41 -4.12 -5.24
CA ALA A 15 9.55 -3.22 -4.51
C ALA A 15 8.08 -3.58 -4.80
N MET A 16 7.22 -3.52 -3.78
CA MET A 16 5.79 -3.74 -3.97
C MET A 16 5.18 -2.55 -4.71
N ASP A 17 4.20 -2.80 -5.59
CA ASP A 17 3.34 -1.73 -6.04
C ASP A 17 2.47 -1.20 -4.88
N ARG A 18 1.90 0.00 -5.04
CA ARG A 18 1.13 0.66 -3.97
C ARG A 18 -0.07 -0.15 -3.51
N TRP A 19 -0.75 -0.86 -4.42
CA TRP A 19 -1.94 -1.63 -4.06
C TRP A 19 -1.58 -2.90 -3.28
N SER A 20 -0.51 -3.59 -3.67
CA SER A 20 0.02 -4.74 -2.92
C SER A 20 0.52 -4.32 -1.53
N ALA A 21 1.23 -3.20 -1.43
CA ALA A 21 1.68 -2.67 -0.14
C ALA A 21 0.51 -2.26 0.76
N LEU A 22 -0.53 -1.66 0.19
CA LEU A 22 -1.73 -1.27 0.92
C LEU A 22 -2.45 -2.50 1.50
N SER A 23 -2.69 -3.50 0.68
CA SER A 23 -3.28 -4.77 1.11
C SER A 23 -2.46 -5.43 2.23
N MET A 24 -1.14 -5.40 2.12
CA MET A 24 -0.25 -5.95 3.14
C MET A 24 -0.38 -5.21 4.48
N ILE A 25 -0.40 -3.88 4.47
CA ILE A 25 -0.53 -3.06 5.69
C ILE A 25 -1.91 -3.23 6.32
N GLU A 26 -2.98 -3.25 5.51
CA GLU A 26 -4.34 -3.29 6.04
C GLU A 26 -4.76 -4.67 6.58
N SER A 27 -4.35 -5.74 5.93
CA SER A 27 -4.82 -7.08 6.30
C SER A 27 -3.79 -8.21 6.16
N GLY A 28 -2.56 -7.93 5.72
CA GLY A 28 -1.61 -8.98 5.37
C GLY A 28 -2.05 -9.80 4.15
N ASN A 29 -2.70 -9.17 3.16
CA ASN A 29 -3.28 -9.80 1.95
C ASN A 29 -4.41 -10.79 2.24
N ASN A 30 -5.20 -10.56 3.25
CA ASN A 30 -6.30 -11.45 3.62
C ASN A 30 -7.62 -10.98 3.00
N ASP A 31 -8.09 -11.68 1.97
CA ASP A 31 -9.36 -11.37 1.29
C ASP A 31 -10.59 -11.56 2.19
N ARG A 32 -10.48 -12.30 3.27
CA ARG A 32 -11.57 -12.58 4.22
C ARG A 32 -11.50 -11.74 5.47
N ALA A 33 -10.58 -10.77 5.54
CA ALA A 33 -10.40 -9.96 6.72
C ALA A 33 -11.66 -9.14 7.03
N ILE A 34 -12.04 -9.15 8.31
CA ILE A 34 -13.09 -8.29 8.88
C ILE A 34 -12.45 -7.50 10.01
N GLY A 35 -12.49 -6.17 9.91
CA GLY A 35 -11.95 -5.29 10.94
C GLY A 35 -12.89 -5.11 12.12
N SER A 36 -12.39 -4.46 13.17
CA SER A 36 -13.14 -4.22 14.43
C SER A 36 -14.39 -3.34 14.25
N LEU A 37 -14.43 -2.53 13.20
CA LEU A 37 -15.57 -1.68 12.84
C LEU A 37 -16.36 -2.23 11.64
N GLY A 38 -16.16 -3.50 11.31
CA GLY A 38 -16.80 -4.17 10.18
C GLY A 38 -16.14 -3.91 8.83
N GLU A 39 -14.92 -3.37 8.81
CA GLU A 39 -14.17 -3.17 7.57
C GLU A 39 -13.99 -4.50 6.84
N VAL A 40 -14.14 -4.47 5.53
CA VAL A 40 -14.13 -5.67 4.68
C VAL A 40 -13.01 -5.64 3.66
N SER A 41 -12.71 -6.80 3.08
CA SER A 41 -11.69 -7.06 2.06
C SER A 41 -10.25 -6.93 2.55
N ARG A 42 -9.32 -7.30 1.67
CA ARG A 42 -7.89 -7.14 1.91
C ARG A 42 -7.44 -5.68 2.15
N TYR A 43 -8.25 -4.71 1.70
CA TYR A 43 -7.97 -3.28 1.86
C TYR A 43 -8.65 -2.65 3.07
N GLN A 44 -9.42 -3.41 3.86
CA GLN A 44 -10.11 -2.94 5.05
C GLN A 44 -10.99 -1.71 4.79
N ILE A 45 -11.87 -1.85 3.79
CA ILE A 45 -12.80 -0.80 3.38
C ILE A 45 -14.01 -0.79 4.33
N ARG A 46 -14.36 0.38 4.81
CA ARG A 46 -15.57 0.54 5.64
C ARG A 46 -16.82 0.22 4.82
N PRO A 47 -17.82 -0.48 5.42
CA PRO A 47 -19.01 -0.94 4.68
C PRO A 47 -19.76 0.17 3.96
N TYR A 48 -19.83 1.37 4.53
CA TYR A 48 -20.53 2.49 3.90
C TYR A 48 -19.80 3.06 2.66
N LEU A 49 -18.53 2.75 2.49
CA LEU A 49 -17.74 3.13 1.31
C LEU A 49 -17.71 2.02 0.26
N TRP A 50 -18.16 0.81 0.59
CA TRP A 50 -18.11 -0.30 -0.34
C TRP A 50 -19.06 -0.08 -1.52
N PRO A 51 -18.54 0.04 -2.77
CA PRO A 51 -19.36 0.45 -3.91
C PRO A 51 -20.17 -0.68 -4.53
N GLY A 52 -19.86 -1.94 -4.22
CA GLY A 52 -20.48 -3.13 -4.79
C GLY A 52 -19.46 -4.21 -5.14
N GLY A 53 -19.95 -5.38 -5.54
CA GLY A 53 -19.11 -6.54 -5.80
C GLY A 53 -18.87 -7.39 -4.55
N ASN A 54 -18.03 -8.42 -4.69
CA ASN A 54 -17.71 -9.36 -3.62
C ASN A 54 -16.45 -8.91 -2.86
N PRO A 55 -16.56 -8.51 -1.57
CA PRO A 55 -15.40 -8.07 -0.79
C PRO A 55 -14.31 -9.13 -0.63
N ARG A 56 -14.63 -10.41 -0.81
CA ARG A 56 -13.69 -11.53 -0.73
C ARG A 56 -13.00 -11.85 -2.06
N ASN A 57 -13.40 -11.19 -3.14
CA ASN A 57 -12.75 -11.32 -4.44
C ASN A 57 -11.68 -10.25 -4.56
N ALA A 58 -10.44 -10.64 -4.90
CA ALA A 58 -9.31 -9.73 -4.97
C ALA A 58 -9.48 -8.64 -6.05
N ASP A 59 -10.05 -8.98 -7.20
CA ASP A 59 -10.25 -8.03 -8.30
C ASP A 59 -11.35 -7.04 -7.96
N ASP A 60 -12.48 -7.50 -7.41
CA ASP A 60 -13.55 -6.62 -6.93
C ASP A 60 -13.06 -5.68 -5.83
N ALA A 61 -12.21 -6.17 -4.93
CA ALA A 61 -11.62 -5.36 -3.86
C ALA A 61 -10.67 -4.30 -4.42
N LEU A 62 -9.87 -4.63 -5.44
CA LEU A 62 -9.00 -3.65 -6.10
C LEU A 62 -9.82 -2.57 -6.81
N ASP A 63 -10.84 -2.96 -7.55
CA ASP A 63 -11.74 -2.01 -8.22
C ASP A 63 -12.39 -1.06 -7.21
N ALA A 64 -12.90 -1.59 -6.11
CA ALA A 64 -13.47 -0.81 -5.02
C ALA A 64 -12.46 0.17 -4.42
N ALA A 65 -11.25 -0.28 -4.13
CA ALA A 65 -10.19 0.55 -3.58
C ALA A 65 -9.80 1.69 -4.54
N GLN A 66 -9.69 1.41 -5.82
CA GLN A 66 -9.40 2.41 -6.84
C GLN A 66 -10.54 3.43 -6.99
N MET A 67 -11.78 3.00 -6.98
CA MET A 67 -12.95 3.89 -7.01
C MET A 67 -12.97 4.87 -5.82
N ILE A 68 -12.59 4.40 -4.64
CA ILE A 68 -12.51 5.24 -3.44
C ILE A 68 -11.33 6.22 -3.54
N MET A 69 -10.19 5.73 -4.02
CA MET A 69 -8.95 6.50 -3.98
C MET A 69 -8.82 7.53 -5.11
N ASN A 70 -9.36 7.24 -6.29
CA ASN A 70 -9.19 8.10 -7.46
C ASN A 70 -9.65 9.55 -7.23
N PRO A 71 -10.82 9.83 -6.64
CA PRO A 71 -11.20 11.22 -6.34
C PRO A 71 -10.26 11.91 -5.35
N ARG A 72 -9.70 11.17 -4.40
CA ARG A 72 -8.75 11.70 -3.41
C ARG A 72 -7.42 12.07 -4.06
N LEU A 73 -6.93 11.24 -4.96
CA LEU A 73 -5.72 11.50 -5.74
C LEU A 73 -5.89 12.72 -6.65
N THR A 74 -7.01 12.80 -7.35
CA THR A 74 -7.31 13.93 -8.23
C THR A 74 -7.35 15.24 -7.45
N ARG A 75 -8.02 15.26 -6.30
CA ARG A 75 -8.09 16.45 -5.44
C ARG A 75 -6.72 16.87 -4.92
N PHE A 76 -5.91 15.89 -4.49
CA PHE A 76 -4.54 16.15 -4.05
C PHE A 76 -3.69 16.78 -5.16
N GLU A 77 -3.71 16.21 -6.36
CA GLU A 77 -2.96 16.70 -7.51
C GLU A 77 -3.39 18.12 -7.91
N GLN A 78 -4.69 18.40 -7.88
CA GLN A 78 -5.22 19.74 -8.15
C GLN A 78 -4.78 20.77 -7.11
N THR A 79 -4.73 20.38 -5.84
CA THR A 79 -4.37 21.26 -4.73
C THR A 79 -2.87 21.49 -4.64
N HIS A 80 -2.04 20.47 -4.87
CA HIS A 80 -0.59 20.50 -4.67
C HIS A 80 0.21 20.65 -5.96
N ASN A 81 -0.44 20.54 -7.11
CA ASN A 81 0.18 20.56 -8.44
C ASN A 81 1.32 19.54 -8.60
N ARG A 82 1.18 18.38 -7.99
CA ARG A 82 2.09 17.25 -8.07
C ARG A 82 1.38 15.97 -7.63
N ARG A 83 1.96 14.81 -7.92
CA ARG A 83 1.48 13.53 -7.41
C ARG A 83 1.84 13.36 -5.92
N PRO A 84 1.02 12.62 -5.14
CA PRO A 84 1.37 12.31 -3.76
C PRO A 84 2.60 11.37 -3.71
N THR A 85 3.43 11.57 -2.70
CA THR A 85 4.45 10.60 -2.31
C THR A 85 3.80 9.30 -1.82
N ASP A 86 4.59 8.23 -1.65
CA ASP A 86 4.06 6.98 -1.10
C ASP A 86 3.51 7.17 0.32
N PHE A 87 4.18 7.96 1.14
CA PHE A 87 3.70 8.34 2.47
C PHE A 87 2.34 9.05 2.40
N GLU A 88 2.22 10.05 1.56
CA GLU A 88 0.98 10.81 1.37
C GLU A 88 -0.14 9.95 0.76
N PHE A 89 0.19 9.03 -0.13
CA PHE A 89 -0.77 8.07 -0.68
C PHE A 89 -1.45 7.27 0.44
N TYR A 90 -0.68 6.75 1.38
CA TYR A 90 -1.27 6.02 2.50
C TYR A 90 -2.13 6.92 3.41
N VAL A 91 -1.69 8.14 3.68
CA VAL A 91 -2.50 9.10 4.46
C VAL A 91 -3.81 9.40 3.75
N LEU A 92 -3.79 9.62 2.44
CA LEU A 92 -5.01 9.81 1.63
C LEU A 92 -5.96 8.61 1.69
N TRP A 93 -5.41 7.41 1.80
CA TRP A 93 -6.21 6.20 1.98
C TRP A 93 -6.88 6.15 3.36
N ASN A 94 -6.09 6.28 4.41
CA ASN A 94 -6.52 6.04 5.79
C ASN A 94 -7.24 7.24 6.42
N ALA A 95 -6.72 8.44 6.22
CA ALA A 95 -7.22 9.67 6.83
C ALA A 95 -7.01 10.87 5.88
N PRO A 96 -7.78 10.96 4.78
CA PRO A 96 -7.53 11.95 3.73
C PRO A 96 -7.56 13.40 4.23
N GLN A 97 -8.34 13.69 5.26
CA GLN A 97 -8.39 15.01 5.89
C GLN A 97 -7.11 15.39 6.66
N GLU A 98 -6.25 14.41 6.96
CA GLU A 98 -5.01 14.60 7.71
C GLU A 98 -3.76 14.63 6.81
N VAL A 99 -3.91 14.69 5.50
CA VAL A 99 -2.78 14.53 4.57
C VAL A 99 -1.63 15.51 4.82
N ASN A 100 -1.91 16.71 5.28
CA ASN A 100 -0.89 17.71 5.59
C ASN A 100 -0.31 17.57 7.01
N HIS A 101 -1.07 17.00 7.94
CA HIS A 101 -0.69 16.84 9.34
C HIS A 101 -1.25 15.53 9.91
N PRO A 102 -0.72 14.37 9.49
CA PRO A 102 -1.22 13.09 9.98
C PRO A 102 -0.92 12.92 11.48
N CYS A 103 -1.86 12.33 12.21
CA CYS A 103 -1.60 11.94 13.58
C CYS A 103 -0.51 10.85 13.63
N ARG A 104 0.10 10.66 14.81
CA ARG A 104 1.23 9.76 14.98
C ARG A 104 0.94 8.32 14.52
N ALA A 105 -0.23 7.81 14.82
CA ALA A 105 -0.61 6.44 14.44
C ALA A 105 -0.69 6.28 12.91
N VAL A 106 -1.30 7.23 12.22
CA VAL A 106 -1.39 7.26 10.75
C VAL A 106 0.00 7.44 10.14
N ALA A 107 0.80 8.35 10.66
CA ALA A 107 2.16 8.59 10.19
C ALA A 107 3.04 7.34 10.27
N LYS A 108 2.98 6.59 11.37
CA LYS A 108 3.71 5.32 11.51
C LYS A 108 3.32 4.28 10.47
N ARG A 109 2.04 4.14 10.19
CA ARG A 109 1.55 3.24 9.14
C ARG A 109 1.99 3.71 7.75
N ALA A 110 1.92 5.01 7.49
CA ALA A 110 2.36 5.60 6.23
C ALA A 110 3.86 5.39 5.98
N GLU A 111 4.69 5.47 7.02
CA GLU A 111 6.12 5.13 6.92
C GLU A 111 6.33 3.66 6.58
N ARG A 112 5.61 2.75 7.23
CA ARG A 112 5.69 1.31 6.93
C ARG A 112 5.25 1.02 5.50
N PHE A 113 4.19 1.65 5.05
CA PHE A 113 3.72 1.56 3.66
C PHE A 113 4.78 2.05 2.67
N ALA A 114 5.32 3.24 2.88
CA ALA A 114 6.37 3.80 2.02
C ALA A 114 7.60 2.89 1.96
N ASN A 115 7.98 2.30 3.08
CA ASN A 115 9.09 1.34 3.13
C ASN A 115 8.83 0.06 2.32
N LEU A 116 7.59 -0.43 2.27
CA LEU A 116 7.23 -1.59 1.44
C LEU A 116 7.30 -1.27 -0.05
N VAL A 117 6.88 -0.07 -0.44
CA VAL A 117 6.92 0.37 -1.85
C VAL A 117 8.35 0.67 -2.30
N GLN A 118 9.15 1.27 -1.43
CA GLN A 118 10.49 1.79 -1.76
C GLN A 118 11.62 0.85 -1.31
N ARG A 119 11.35 -0.38 -0.88
CA ARG A 119 12.43 -1.25 -0.38
C ARG A 119 13.66 -1.15 -1.29
N PRO A 120 14.74 -0.51 -0.83
CA PRO A 120 16.00 -0.63 -1.53
C PRO A 120 16.38 -2.10 -1.51
N SER A 121 16.85 -2.61 -2.63
CA SER A 121 17.59 -3.86 -2.65
C SER A 121 18.59 -3.80 -1.50
N VAL A 122 18.46 -4.68 -0.51
CA VAL A 122 19.45 -4.76 0.56
C VAL A 122 20.73 -5.24 -0.09
N SER A 123 21.60 -4.31 -0.43
CA SER A 123 22.98 -4.61 -0.75
C SER A 123 23.60 -5.11 0.57
N PHE A 124 23.70 -6.42 0.72
CA PHE A 124 24.60 -6.98 1.70
C PHE A 124 26.01 -6.64 1.22
N ALA A 125 26.54 -5.53 1.69
CA ALA A 125 27.98 -5.34 1.64
C ALA A 125 28.57 -6.43 2.55
N SER A 126 29.04 -7.52 1.94
CA SER A 126 29.86 -8.49 2.64
C SER A 126 31.12 -7.78 3.11
N ARG A 127 31.31 -7.73 4.42
CA ARG A 127 32.59 -7.40 5.02
C ARG A 127 33.48 -8.63 4.95
#